data_1de753964f083892e0c5f3d9552a22f9
#
_entry.id   1de753964f083892e0c5f3d9552a22f9
#
_cell.length_a   1.000
_cell.length_b   1.000
_cell.length_c   1.000
_cell.angle_alpha   90.00
_cell.angle_beta   90.00
_cell.angle_gamma   90.00
#
_symmetry.space_group_name_H-M   'P 1'
#
loop_
_entity.id
_entity.type
_entity.pdbx_description
1 polymer ?
#
loop_
_entity_poly.entity_id
_entity_poly.type
_entity_poly.pdbx_seq_one_letter_code
_entity_poly.pdbx_strand_id
1 'polypeptide(L)'
;MKLGRLSISWQRSLPLRGTESQAHAPLERTAASAETVPRGLPGTPIFHGFLRDFGEYNAELEGLTAIRTYEKMRRSDAQVAATLLACELPIRAANWDVLPASHQPTDLEIAQFVRDNLFGGLEYVSPSGVRASQCWDDVLRNALLMLAFGAGAHEEIYAVDGNRIRLARLAPRLPITFYRWVMDSDGETLLALNQYGYRNANFENVEIPADRLAVFTFNQEGANLFGRSMLRPAYMHWYIKHQLYRIDAIAGERNGLGVPTIEQGPNGSKEDREAAEKWVTQLAAHEKTGVSLPAGWKFSLKGVEGNVRDLYNSIQHHNIEISRTALAFFMNLGLGARSGGNRALGETQSDFFFLAVQATADHLARTLSATAIKRLVDFNWDGVAHYPVLTVSNLRARSFGQVLDTLARLAQSGVVAPFPELGQYICRELGLPQPPESRSQKSEDN
;
A
#
# COMPACT_ATOMS: atom_id res chain seq x y z
N MET A 1 -19.72 29.97 -46.89
CA MET A 1 -19.81 29.71 -45.44
C MET A 1 -18.89 30.67 -44.71
N LYS A 2 -19.46 31.62 -43.95
CA LYS A 2 -18.73 32.69 -43.25
C LYS A 2 -18.32 32.18 -41.88
N LEU A 3 -17.03 32.16 -41.59
CA LEU A 3 -16.46 31.90 -40.28
C LEU A 3 -16.64 33.13 -39.39
N GLY A 4 -17.44 32.98 -38.32
CA GLY A 4 -17.62 34.03 -37.31
C GLY A 4 -16.40 34.12 -36.39
N ARG A 5 -15.85 35.32 -36.28
CA ARG A 5 -14.82 35.70 -35.30
C ARG A 5 -15.46 35.81 -33.91
N LEU A 6 -15.04 34.98 -32.96
CA LEU A 6 -15.30 35.19 -31.55
C LEU A 6 -14.34 36.24 -31.01
N SER A 7 -14.88 37.41 -30.65
CA SER A 7 -14.16 38.47 -29.94
C SER A 7 -14.29 38.23 -28.43
N ILE A 8 -13.17 37.93 -27.75
CA ILE A 8 -13.08 37.86 -26.29
C ILE A 8 -12.86 39.29 -25.80
N SER A 9 -13.90 39.89 -25.17
CA SER A 9 -13.78 41.17 -24.48
C SER A 9 -13.27 40.94 -23.06
N TRP A 10 -12.09 41.44 -22.74
CA TRP A 10 -11.59 41.56 -21.38
C TRP A 10 -12.36 42.65 -20.65
N GLN A 11 -13.18 42.25 -19.67
CA GLN A 11 -13.75 43.19 -18.71
C GLN A 11 -12.67 43.63 -17.71
N ARG A 12 -12.55 44.94 -17.57
CA ARG A 12 -11.65 45.65 -16.67
C ARG A 12 -11.88 45.20 -15.22
N SER A 13 -10.79 44.93 -14.54
CA SER A 13 -10.69 44.73 -13.10
C SER A 13 -11.38 45.82 -12.30
N LEU A 14 -12.26 45.39 -11.38
CA LEU A 14 -12.78 46.23 -10.32
C LEU A 14 -11.62 46.61 -9.37
N PRO A 15 -11.62 47.85 -8.83
CA PRO A 15 -10.59 48.25 -7.87
C PRO A 15 -10.77 47.47 -6.57
N LEU A 16 -9.70 46.83 -6.12
CA LEU A 16 -9.58 46.27 -4.79
C LEU A 16 -9.78 47.43 -3.80
N ARG A 17 -10.88 47.41 -3.06
CA ARG A 17 -11.03 48.20 -1.83
C ARG A 17 -9.91 47.78 -0.89
N GLY A 18 -9.03 48.72 -0.56
CA GLY A 18 -8.04 48.54 0.48
C GLY A 18 -8.73 48.20 1.79
N THR A 19 -8.51 46.97 2.25
CA THR A 19 -8.74 46.61 3.65
C THR A 19 -7.65 47.33 4.45
N GLU A 20 -8.06 48.30 5.24
CA GLU A 20 -7.22 48.92 6.25
C GLU A 20 -6.65 47.80 7.12
N SER A 21 -5.31 47.74 7.19
CA SER A 21 -4.56 46.94 8.10
C SER A 21 -4.97 47.31 9.52
N GLN A 22 -5.83 46.51 10.16
CA GLN A 22 -6.03 46.62 11.60
C GLN A 22 -4.70 46.22 12.25
N ALA A 23 -4.05 47.23 12.79
CA ALA A 23 -2.90 47.04 13.67
C ALA A 23 -3.34 46.18 14.85
N HIS A 24 -2.78 44.95 14.92
CA HIS A 24 -3.02 44.09 16.07
C HIS A 24 -2.49 44.73 17.34
N ALA A 25 -3.36 44.95 18.29
CA ALA A 25 -3.00 45.38 19.64
C ALA A 25 -2.08 44.31 20.29
N PRO A 26 -1.10 44.73 21.12
CA PRO A 26 -0.24 43.77 21.82
C PRO A 26 -1.09 42.90 22.74
N LEU A 27 -0.90 41.58 22.67
CA LEU A 27 -1.56 40.61 23.56
C LEU A 27 -1.14 40.88 25.01
N GLU A 28 -2.03 41.43 25.82
CA GLU A 28 -1.85 41.54 27.27
C GLU A 28 -1.79 40.14 27.87
N ARG A 29 -0.74 39.89 28.64
CA ARG A 29 -0.54 38.68 29.43
C ARG A 29 -1.47 38.72 30.65
N THR A 30 -2.68 38.27 30.51
CA THR A 30 -3.51 37.88 31.67
C THR A 30 -3.15 36.44 32.05
N ALA A 31 -2.66 36.26 33.27
CA ALA A 31 -2.50 34.94 33.88
C ALA A 31 -3.92 34.40 34.14
N ALA A 32 -4.42 33.61 33.18
CA ALA A 32 -5.69 32.90 33.28
C ALA A 32 -5.43 31.42 33.38
N SER A 33 -6.20 30.79 34.25
CA SER A 33 -6.42 29.35 34.45
C SER A 33 -6.05 28.46 33.30
N ALA A 34 -5.52 27.27 33.60
CA ALA A 34 -4.94 26.25 32.74
C ALA A 34 -5.91 25.61 31.74
N GLU A 35 -6.60 26.38 30.95
CA GLU A 35 -7.10 25.93 29.64
C GLU A 35 -6.03 26.31 28.63
N THR A 36 -5.40 25.31 28.04
CA THR A 36 -4.47 25.47 26.92
C THR A 36 -5.24 25.96 25.69
N VAL A 37 -5.44 27.27 25.63
CA VAL A 37 -5.96 27.91 24.43
C VAL A 37 -4.90 27.75 23.34
N PRO A 38 -5.20 27.14 22.19
CA PRO A 38 -4.26 27.01 21.09
C PRO A 38 -3.77 28.40 20.68
N ARG A 39 -2.44 28.57 20.63
CA ARG A 39 -1.84 29.82 20.16
C ARG A 39 -1.72 29.78 18.64
N GLY A 40 -2.46 30.63 17.97
CA GLY A 40 -2.50 30.79 16.53
C GLY A 40 -3.92 30.61 15.99
N LEU A 41 -4.20 31.24 14.86
CA LEU A 41 -5.42 30.97 14.11
C LEU A 41 -5.12 29.85 13.13
N PRO A 42 -5.92 28.77 13.11
CA PRO A 42 -5.78 27.75 12.08
C PRO A 42 -6.04 28.37 10.70
N GLY A 43 -5.24 27.94 9.71
CA GLY A 43 -5.50 28.29 8.32
C GLY A 43 -6.78 27.64 7.82
N THR A 44 -7.08 27.81 6.53
CA THR A 44 -8.21 27.11 5.92
C THR A 44 -7.71 25.84 5.25
N PRO A 45 -8.05 24.65 5.74
CA PRO A 45 -7.65 23.40 5.11
C PRO A 45 -8.40 23.20 3.82
N ILE A 46 -7.73 22.64 2.81
CA ILE A 46 -8.36 22.30 1.52
C ILE A 46 -9.17 21.02 1.64
N PHE A 47 -8.78 20.11 2.55
CA PHE A 47 -9.44 18.85 2.75
C PHE A 47 -10.73 19.02 3.55
N HIS A 48 -11.85 18.57 2.99
CA HIS A 48 -13.17 18.64 3.60
C HIS A 48 -13.75 17.27 4.00
N GLY A 49 -12.92 16.24 4.07
CA GLY A 49 -13.33 14.89 4.43
C GLY A 49 -14.03 14.09 3.33
N PHE A 50 -14.27 14.67 2.17
CA PHE A 50 -14.87 13.97 1.04
C PHE A 50 -13.82 13.17 0.25
N LEU A 51 -14.27 12.08 -0.40
CA LEU A 51 -13.46 11.25 -1.32
C LEU A 51 -13.11 11.97 -2.63
N ARG A 52 -12.74 13.24 -2.54
CA ARG A 52 -12.37 14.03 -3.71
C ARG A 52 -11.01 14.66 -3.50
N ASP A 53 -10.08 14.30 -4.36
CA ASP A 53 -8.77 14.94 -4.45
C ASP A 53 -8.84 16.05 -5.48
N PHE A 54 -8.80 17.30 -5.04
CA PHE A 54 -8.81 18.47 -5.94
C PHE A 54 -7.57 18.56 -6.84
N GLY A 55 -6.51 17.82 -6.54
CA GLY A 55 -5.30 17.73 -7.36
C GLY A 55 -5.36 16.62 -8.41
N GLU A 56 -6.36 15.73 -8.36
CA GLU A 56 -6.47 14.62 -9.31
C GLU A 56 -7.21 15.06 -10.58
N TYR A 57 -6.52 14.97 -11.72
CA TYR A 57 -7.07 15.31 -13.03
C TYR A 57 -7.68 14.13 -13.77
N ASN A 58 -7.44 12.89 -13.30
CA ASN A 58 -7.96 11.68 -13.93
C ASN A 58 -9.20 11.19 -13.20
N ALA A 59 -10.35 11.28 -13.83
CA ALA A 59 -11.64 10.87 -13.27
C ALA A 59 -11.69 9.36 -12.87
N GLU A 60 -10.88 8.51 -13.49
CA GLU A 60 -10.77 7.09 -13.10
C GLU A 60 -10.02 6.88 -11.78
N LEU A 61 -9.32 7.92 -11.31
CA LEU A 61 -8.53 7.92 -10.07
C LEU A 61 -9.12 8.84 -9.01
N GLU A 62 -10.40 9.20 -9.15
CA GLU A 62 -11.13 10.03 -8.19
C GLU A 62 -12.11 9.18 -7.36
N GLY A 63 -12.12 9.39 -6.05
CA GLY A 63 -13.07 8.84 -5.12
C GLY A 63 -13.16 7.30 -5.12
N LEU A 64 -14.37 6.75 -5.07
CA LEU A 64 -14.62 5.31 -5.10
C LEU A 64 -14.18 4.65 -6.42
N THR A 65 -14.13 5.40 -7.52
CA THR A 65 -13.65 4.90 -8.81
C THR A 65 -12.15 4.59 -8.72
N ALA A 66 -11.37 5.45 -8.05
CA ALA A 66 -9.97 5.20 -7.77
C ALA A 66 -9.76 3.89 -7.01
N ILE A 67 -10.52 3.67 -5.94
CA ILE A 67 -10.43 2.46 -5.12
C ILE A 67 -10.72 1.21 -5.95
N ARG A 68 -11.75 1.25 -6.80
CA ARG A 68 -12.09 0.15 -7.73
C ARG A 68 -10.99 -0.08 -8.76
N THR A 69 -10.40 0.99 -9.26
CA THR A 69 -9.29 0.92 -10.23
C THR A 69 -8.06 0.31 -9.59
N TYR A 70 -7.66 0.74 -8.40
CA TYR A 70 -6.54 0.16 -7.65
C TYR A 70 -6.78 -1.31 -7.29
N GLU A 71 -8.01 -1.67 -6.92
CA GLU A 71 -8.39 -3.06 -6.68
C GLU A 71 -8.24 -3.91 -7.95
N LYS A 72 -8.67 -3.39 -9.09
CA LYS A 72 -8.48 -4.05 -10.38
C LYS A 72 -7.00 -4.21 -10.71
N MET A 73 -6.20 -3.17 -10.59
CA MET A 73 -4.74 -3.21 -10.80
C MET A 73 -4.09 -4.30 -9.95
N ARG A 74 -4.37 -4.30 -8.65
CA ARG A 74 -3.80 -5.22 -7.67
C ARG A 74 -4.13 -6.68 -7.95
N ARG A 75 -5.35 -6.98 -8.43
CA ARG A 75 -5.82 -8.35 -8.67
C ARG A 75 -5.51 -8.88 -10.06
N SER A 76 -5.40 -8.00 -11.06
CA SER A 76 -5.28 -8.42 -12.45
C SER A 76 -3.86 -8.35 -13.02
N ASP A 77 -2.94 -7.69 -12.33
CA ASP A 77 -1.59 -7.47 -12.85
C ASP A 77 -0.53 -8.10 -11.95
N ALA A 78 0.22 -9.05 -12.52
CA ALA A 78 1.25 -9.79 -11.78
C ALA A 78 2.38 -8.87 -11.27
N GLN A 79 2.78 -7.85 -12.04
CA GLN A 79 3.85 -6.94 -11.61
C GLN A 79 3.38 -6.02 -10.49
N VAL A 80 2.15 -5.53 -10.55
CA VAL A 80 1.54 -4.74 -9.47
C VAL A 80 1.44 -5.57 -8.19
N ALA A 81 0.92 -6.80 -8.29
CA ALA A 81 0.82 -7.71 -7.16
C ALA A 81 2.19 -8.02 -6.54
N ALA A 82 3.19 -8.34 -7.37
CA ALA A 82 4.56 -8.61 -6.90
C ALA A 82 5.20 -7.38 -6.23
N THR A 83 4.96 -6.18 -6.76
CA THR A 83 5.50 -4.92 -6.21
C THR A 83 4.91 -4.62 -4.83
N LEU A 84 3.59 -4.78 -4.65
CA LEU A 84 2.94 -4.62 -3.34
C LEU A 84 3.44 -5.68 -2.36
N LEU A 85 3.49 -6.95 -2.79
CA LEU A 85 3.94 -8.05 -1.94
C LEU A 85 5.39 -7.88 -1.50
N ALA A 86 6.26 -7.33 -2.35
CA ALA A 86 7.64 -7.02 -1.99
C ALA A 86 7.73 -6.02 -0.83
N CYS A 87 6.82 -5.04 -0.76
CA CYS A 87 6.73 -4.10 0.37
C CYS A 87 6.11 -4.74 1.62
N GLU A 88 5.10 -5.58 1.45
CA GLU A 88 4.33 -6.16 2.55
C GLU A 88 5.11 -7.25 3.30
N LEU A 89 5.77 -8.17 2.57
CA LEU A 89 6.42 -9.33 3.18
C LEU A 89 7.49 -9.00 4.20
N PRO A 90 8.42 -8.06 3.98
CA PRO A 90 9.43 -7.72 4.98
C PRO A 90 8.81 -7.18 6.27
N ILE A 91 7.72 -6.39 6.19
CA ILE A 91 7.02 -5.83 7.34
C ILE A 91 6.31 -6.93 8.14
N ARG A 92 5.66 -7.86 7.45
CA ARG A 92 4.94 -8.99 8.06
C ARG A 92 5.87 -10.02 8.68
N ALA A 93 7.03 -10.23 8.07
CA ALA A 93 8.06 -11.16 8.55
C ALA A 93 8.96 -10.57 9.64
N ALA A 94 8.86 -9.27 9.91
CA ALA A 94 9.67 -8.59 10.92
C ALA A 94 9.33 -9.03 12.34
N ASN A 95 10.30 -8.88 13.25
CA ASN A 95 10.04 -9.03 14.66
C ASN A 95 9.43 -7.75 15.22
N TRP A 96 8.21 -7.86 15.71
CA TRP A 96 7.49 -6.79 16.39
C TRP A 96 7.57 -7.00 17.89
N ASP A 97 7.80 -5.93 18.64
CA ASP A 97 7.86 -5.97 20.10
C ASP A 97 7.27 -4.69 20.72
N VAL A 98 6.94 -4.77 22.00
CA VAL A 98 6.44 -3.65 22.79
C VAL A 98 7.48 -3.27 23.81
N LEU A 99 8.08 -2.08 23.64
CA LEU A 99 9.05 -1.56 24.58
C LEU A 99 8.37 -0.82 25.73
N PRO A 100 8.78 -1.07 26.99
CA PRO A 100 8.25 -0.35 28.14
C PRO A 100 8.66 1.14 28.10
N ALA A 101 7.86 1.99 28.73
CA ALA A 101 8.16 3.41 28.84
C ALA A 101 9.41 3.68 29.69
N SER A 102 9.63 2.86 30.73
CA SER A 102 10.82 2.90 31.58
C SER A 102 11.11 1.51 32.18
N HIS A 103 12.19 1.42 32.97
CA HIS A 103 12.54 0.19 33.71
C HIS A 103 11.79 0.04 35.05
N GLN A 104 10.80 0.86 35.33
CA GLN A 104 9.99 0.73 36.54
C GLN A 104 9.10 -0.52 36.46
N PRO A 105 8.86 -1.20 37.58
CA PRO A 105 8.05 -2.43 37.61
C PRO A 105 6.68 -2.30 36.95
N THR A 106 6.00 -1.16 37.17
CA THR A 106 4.68 -0.87 36.57
C THR A 106 4.76 -0.74 35.06
N ASP A 107 5.77 -0.03 34.53
CA ASP A 107 5.94 0.15 33.09
C ASP A 107 6.29 -1.18 32.40
N LEU A 108 7.05 -2.04 33.07
CA LEU A 108 7.34 -3.40 32.61
C LEU A 108 6.09 -4.27 32.59
N GLU A 109 5.24 -4.19 33.64
CA GLU A 109 3.94 -4.90 33.70
C GLU A 109 3.02 -4.44 32.57
N ILE A 110 2.90 -3.14 32.35
CA ILE A 110 2.08 -2.56 31.27
C ILE A 110 2.56 -3.05 29.91
N ALA A 111 3.86 -2.98 29.65
CA ALA A 111 4.43 -3.43 28.39
C ALA A 111 4.21 -4.92 28.15
N GLN A 112 4.37 -5.74 29.19
CA GLN A 112 4.12 -7.19 29.12
C GLN A 112 2.64 -7.48 28.82
N PHE A 113 1.72 -6.79 29.50
CA PHE A 113 0.28 -6.94 29.25
C PHE A 113 -0.09 -6.60 27.79
N VAL A 114 0.42 -5.49 27.28
CA VAL A 114 0.19 -5.08 25.88
C VAL A 114 0.78 -6.08 24.91
N ARG A 115 2.01 -6.57 25.17
CA ARG A 115 2.68 -7.59 24.36
C ARG A 115 1.87 -8.89 24.30
N ASP A 116 1.43 -9.39 25.44
CA ASP A 116 0.66 -10.62 25.54
C ASP A 116 -0.69 -10.50 24.85
N ASN A 117 -1.33 -9.33 24.93
CA ASN A 117 -2.59 -9.09 24.28
C ASN A 117 -2.44 -9.00 22.75
N LEU A 118 -1.44 -8.27 22.23
CA LEU A 118 -1.26 -8.11 20.80
C LEU A 118 -0.77 -9.38 20.10
N PHE A 119 0.22 -10.06 20.70
CA PHE A 119 0.91 -11.17 20.04
C PHE A 119 0.43 -12.56 20.51
N GLY A 120 -0.24 -12.65 21.65
CA GLY A 120 -0.88 -13.89 22.13
C GLY A 120 -2.15 -14.26 21.35
N GLY A 121 -2.65 -13.36 20.51
CA GLY A 121 -3.86 -13.51 19.72
C GLY A 121 -5.01 -12.66 20.27
N LEU A 122 -5.67 -11.95 19.35
CA LEU A 122 -6.84 -11.13 19.67
C LEU A 122 -8.08 -12.01 19.62
N GLU A 123 -8.61 -12.37 20.79
CA GLU A 123 -9.79 -13.22 20.89
C GLU A 123 -11.06 -12.39 21.00
N TYR A 124 -12.05 -12.72 20.20
CA TYR A 124 -13.34 -12.06 20.22
C TYR A 124 -14.50 -13.05 20.07
N VAL A 125 -15.65 -12.64 20.59
CA VAL A 125 -16.90 -13.37 20.43
C VAL A 125 -17.79 -12.60 19.45
N SER A 126 -18.23 -13.28 18.39
CA SER A 126 -19.15 -12.68 17.43
C SER A 126 -20.53 -12.43 18.08
N PRO A 127 -21.37 -11.55 17.51
CA PRO A 127 -22.75 -11.36 17.99
C PRO A 127 -23.59 -12.64 18.03
N SER A 128 -23.23 -13.64 17.22
CA SER A 128 -23.84 -14.98 17.23
C SER A 128 -23.25 -15.94 18.26
N GLY A 129 -22.31 -15.49 19.13
CA GLY A 129 -21.68 -16.32 20.17
C GLY A 129 -20.51 -17.17 19.68
N VAL A 130 -20.07 -17.06 18.43
CA VAL A 130 -18.93 -17.81 17.90
C VAL A 130 -17.63 -17.16 18.38
N ARG A 131 -16.76 -17.94 19.03
CA ARG A 131 -15.40 -17.51 19.36
C ARG A 131 -14.52 -17.56 18.13
N ALA A 132 -13.73 -16.51 17.93
CA ALA A 132 -12.74 -16.42 16.88
C ALA A 132 -11.51 -15.67 17.38
N SER A 133 -10.38 -15.90 16.73
CA SER A 133 -9.14 -15.19 17.00
C SER A 133 -8.62 -14.49 15.75
N GLN A 134 -7.88 -13.42 15.95
CA GLN A 134 -7.16 -12.69 14.91
C GLN A 134 -5.69 -12.69 15.27
N CYS A 135 -4.83 -13.16 14.38
CA CYS A 135 -3.39 -13.12 14.60
C CYS A 135 -2.81 -11.75 14.20
N TRP A 136 -1.60 -11.48 14.68
CA TRP A 136 -0.89 -10.23 14.39
C TRP A 136 -0.63 -10.05 12.88
N ASP A 137 -0.30 -11.12 12.16
CA ASP A 137 -0.12 -11.09 10.71
C ASP A 137 -1.39 -10.65 9.97
N ASP A 138 -2.58 -11.06 10.43
CA ASP A 138 -3.86 -10.60 9.87
C ASP A 138 -4.08 -9.09 10.06
N VAL A 139 -3.67 -8.56 11.22
CA VAL A 139 -3.71 -7.12 11.49
C VAL A 139 -2.80 -6.38 10.53
N LEU A 140 -1.55 -6.79 10.41
CA LEU A 140 -0.57 -6.17 9.53
C LEU A 140 -1.00 -6.22 8.05
N ARG A 141 -1.44 -7.40 7.59
CA ARG A 141 -1.89 -7.58 6.20
C ARG A 141 -3.02 -6.62 5.82
N ASN A 142 -3.97 -6.42 6.73
CA ASN A 142 -5.09 -5.51 6.47
C ASN A 142 -4.69 -4.03 6.62
N ALA A 143 -3.79 -3.69 7.54
CA ALA A 143 -3.26 -2.33 7.67
C ALA A 143 -2.45 -1.92 6.43
N LEU A 144 -1.64 -2.84 5.88
CA LEU A 144 -0.82 -2.62 4.69
C LEU A 144 -1.63 -2.40 3.41
N LEU A 145 -2.95 -2.66 3.40
CA LEU A 145 -3.82 -2.24 2.30
C LEU A 145 -3.77 -0.73 2.05
N MET A 146 -3.32 0.06 3.02
CA MET A 146 -3.06 1.49 2.83
C MET A 146 -2.08 1.77 1.67
N LEU A 147 -1.14 0.87 1.39
CA LEU A 147 -0.20 1.02 0.27
C LEU A 147 -0.94 1.03 -1.07
N ALA A 148 -1.90 0.13 -1.22
CA ALA A 148 -2.68 0.00 -2.45
C ALA A 148 -3.74 1.09 -2.60
N PHE A 149 -4.36 1.53 -1.50
CA PHE A 149 -5.52 2.41 -1.54
C PHE A 149 -5.23 3.85 -1.05
N GLY A 150 -4.09 4.08 -0.44
CA GLY A 150 -3.73 5.35 0.20
C GLY A 150 -4.12 5.42 1.68
N ALA A 151 -5.22 4.79 2.07
CA ALA A 151 -5.69 4.74 3.45
C ALA A 151 -6.22 3.36 3.83
N GLY A 152 -6.25 3.10 5.13
CA GLY A 152 -6.90 1.96 5.77
C GLY A 152 -7.36 2.37 7.16
N ALA A 153 -8.29 1.64 7.74
CA ALA A 153 -8.70 1.86 9.12
C ALA A 153 -9.03 0.52 9.80
N HIS A 154 -8.69 0.43 11.06
CA HIS A 154 -9.16 -0.63 11.95
C HIS A 154 -10.04 -0.04 13.04
N GLU A 155 -11.19 -0.64 13.27
CA GLU A 155 -12.00 -0.35 14.43
C GLU A 155 -11.51 -1.20 15.60
N GLU A 156 -11.29 -0.55 16.73
CA GLU A 156 -10.81 -1.14 17.96
C GLU A 156 -11.99 -1.70 18.75
N ILE A 157 -12.01 -2.99 18.96
CA ILE A 157 -13.05 -3.68 19.72
C ILE A 157 -12.43 -4.23 20.98
N TYR A 158 -12.97 -3.80 22.13
CA TYR A 158 -12.52 -4.20 23.44
C TYR A 158 -13.50 -5.16 24.12
N ALA A 159 -13.01 -6.00 25.00
CA ALA A 159 -13.78 -6.92 25.83
C ALA A 159 -13.25 -6.94 27.25
N VAL A 160 -14.17 -7.17 28.20
CA VAL A 160 -13.79 -7.40 29.61
C VAL A 160 -13.35 -8.86 29.78
N ASP A 161 -12.16 -9.04 30.32
CA ASP A 161 -11.59 -10.33 30.68
C ASP A 161 -11.13 -10.30 32.15
N GLY A 162 -11.91 -10.92 33.00
CA GLY A 162 -11.69 -10.86 34.45
C GLY A 162 -11.77 -9.42 34.99
N ASN A 163 -10.66 -8.92 35.51
CA ASN A 163 -10.53 -7.56 36.06
C ASN A 163 -9.81 -6.59 35.11
N ARG A 164 -9.60 -6.98 33.87
CA ARG A 164 -8.89 -6.18 32.85
C ARG A 164 -9.75 -6.02 31.61
N ILE A 165 -9.55 -4.94 30.89
CA ILE A 165 -10.09 -4.72 29.54
C ILE A 165 -9.01 -5.10 28.54
N ARG A 166 -9.35 -6.00 27.60
CA ARG A 166 -8.45 -6.42 26.54
C ARG A 166 -8.91 -5.88 25.20
N LEU A 167 -7.97 -5.61 24.33
CA LEU A 167 -8.24 -5.42 22.93
C LEU A 167 -8.60 -6.80 22.33
N ALA A 168 -9.87 -6.97 21.99
CA ALA A 168 -10.42 -8.24 21.50
C ALA A 168 -10.23 -8.38 19.99
N ARG A 169 -10.27 -7.26 19.24
CA ARG A 169 -10.12 -7.27 17.80
C ARG A 169 -9.70 -5.90 17.26
N LEU A 170 -8.86 -5.90 16.24
CA LEU A 170 -8.63 -4.78 15.33
C LEU A 170 -9.38 -5.09 14.02
N ALA A 171 -10.65 -4.69 13.96
CA ALA A 171 -11.53 -5.04 12.86
C ALA A 171 -11.24 -4.18 11.62
N PRO A 172 -10.76 -4.76 10.50
CA PRO A 172 -10.43 -3.97 9.33
C PRO A 172 -11.68 -3.35 8.71
N ARG A 173 -11.60 -2.07 8.39
CA ARG A 173 -12.58 -1.34 7.59
C ARG A 173 -11.98 -1.08 6.23
N LEU A 174 -12.57 -1.72 5.20
CA LEU A 174 -11.99 -1.66 3.86
C LEU A 174 -12.29 -0.31 3.19
N PRO A 175 -11.33 0.31 2.50
CA PRO A 175 -11.48 1.63 1.86
C PRO A 175 -12.66 1.70 0.88
N ILE A 176 -13.05 0.59 0.25
CA ILE A 176 -14.22 0.53 -0.65
C ILE A 176 -15.54 0.86 0.07
N THR A 177 -15.57 0.77 1.39
CA THR A 177 -16.73 1.06 2.23
C THR A 177 -16.69 2.44 2.86
N PHE A 178 -15.59 3.20 2.68
CA PHE A 178 -15.48 4.55 3.22
C PHE A 178 -16.37 5.49 2.40
N TYR A 179 -17.21 6.23 3.10
CA TYR A 179 -18.05 7.24 2.49
C TYR A 179 -17.48 8.64 2.72
N ARG A 180 -17.11 8.96 3.96
CA ARG A 180 -16.62 10.27 4.35
C ARG A 180 -15.83 10.20 5.64
N TRP A 181 -14.77 10.99 5.76
CA TRP A 181 -14.16 11.36 7.02
C TRP A 181 -14.91 12.55 7.60
N VAL A 182 -15.47 12.40 8.80
CA VAL A 182 -16.15 13.48 9.51
C VAL A 182 -15.08 14.27 10.24
N MET A 183 -14.84 15.50 9.79
CA MET A 183 -13.82 16.39 10.36
C MET A 183 -14.48 17.41 11.27
N ASP A 184 -13.73 17.87 12.26
CA ASP A 184 -14.14 19.00 13.11
C ASP A 184 -14.15 20.32 12.31
N SER A 185 -14.59 21.37 12.95
CA SER A 185 -14.69 22.73 12.39
C SER A 185 -13.34 23.32 11.95
N ASP A 186 -12.22 22.82 12.53
CA ASP A 186 -10.85 23.15 12.11
C ASP A 186 -10.46 22.52 10.76
N GLY A 187 -11.22 21.50 10.29
CA GLY A 187 -10.97 20.76 9.07
C GLY A 187 -9.76 19.83 9.13
N GLU A 188 -9.12 19.68 10.27
CA GLU A 188 -7.90 18.88 10.48
C GLU A 188 -8.12 17.73 11.46
N THR A 189 -8.97 17.94 12.50
CA THR A 189 -9.26 16.94 13.52
C THR A 189 -10.31 15.94 13.04
N LEU A 190 -9.98 14.65 13.05
CA LEU A 190 -10.94 13.59 12.74
C LEU A 190 -11.89 13.37 13.89
N LEU A 191 -13.20 13.44 13.64
CA LEU A 191 -14.26 13.11 14.60
C LEU A 191 -14.78 11.69 14.41
N ALA A 192 -14.97 11.25 13.15
CA ALA A 192 -15.50 9.92 12.85
C ALA A 192 -15.20 9.50 11.41
N LEU A 193 -15.29 8.19 11.16
CA LEU A 193 -15.40 7.60 9.83
C LEU A 193 -16.85 7.23 9.56
N ASN A 194 -17.40 7.80 8.50
CA ASN A 194 -18.69 7.40 8.00
C ASN A 194 -18.48 6.26 6.99
N GLN A 195 -18.99 5.08 7.34
CA GLN A 195 -18.85 3.85 6.56
C GLN A 195 -20.18 3.44 5.97
N TYR A 196 -20.18 3.14 4.68
CA TYR A 196 -21.33 2.60 3.96
C TYR A 196 -21.20 1.09 3.84
N GLY A 197 -22.15 0.37 4.37
CA GLY A 197 -22.11 -1.09 4.42
C GLY A 197 -23.47 -1.74 4.25
N TYR A 198 -23.43 -3.07 4.12
CA TYR A 198 -24.62 -3.90 4.03
C TYR A 198 -24.82 -4.63 5.36
N ARG A 199 -25.89 -4.34 6.04
CA ARG A 199 -26.24 -4.94 7.32
C ARG A 199 -27.71 -5.35 7.33
N ASN A 200 -27.99 -6.58 7.79
CA ASN A 200 -29.36 -7.11 7.88
C ASN A 200 -30.19 -6.94 6.58
N ALA A 201 -29.56 -7.24 5.42
CA ALA A 201 -30.17 -7.10 4.10
C ALA A 201 -30.46 -5.64 3.66
N ASN A 202 -30.01 -4.63 4.41
CA ASN A 202 -30.15 -3.22 4.09
C ASN A 202 -28.77 -2.55 3.96
N PHE A 203 -28.71 -1.53 3.12
CA PHE A 203 -27.58 -0.63 3.10
C PHE A 203 -27.72 0.39 4.24
N GLU A 204 -26.74 0.41 5.11
CA GLU A 204 -26.70 1.32 6.25
C GLU A 204 -25.44 2.18 6.18
N ASN A 205 -25.60 3.41 6.62
CA ASN A 205 -24.50 4.32 6.85
C ASN A 205 -24.19 4.32 8.34
N VAL A 206 -23.00 3.87 8.71
CA VAL A 206 -22.58 3.75 10.11
C VAL A 206 -21.46 4.74 10.36
N GLU A 207 -21.61 5.53 11.40
CA GLU A 207 -20.57 6.44 11.87
C GLU A 207 -19.75 5.74 12.96
N ILE A 208 -18.43 5.63 12.73
CA ILE A 208 -17.49 5.05 13.67
C ILE A 208 -16.67 6.20 14.26
N PRO A 209 -16.79 6.48 15.55
CA PRO A 209 -16.07 7.56 16.20
C PRO A 209 -14.55 7.39 16.13
N ALA A 210 -13.80 8.48 16.04
CA ALA A 210 -12.34 8.47 15.93
C ALA A 210 -11.64 7.85 17.14
N ASP A 211 -12.27 7.91 18.32
CA ASP A 211 -11.79 7.28 19.54
C ASP A 211 -11.83 5.75 19.53
N ARG A 212 -12.41 5.16 18.49
CA ARG A 212 -12.44 3.70 18.24
C ARG A 212 -11.72 3.30 16.97
N LEU A 213 -10.95 4.22 16.39
CA LEU A 213 -10.28 3.98 15.11
C LEU A 213 -8.76 4.09 15.24
N ALA A 214 -8.07 3.15 14.61
CA ALA A 214 -6.70 3.31 14.17
C ALA A 214 -6.71 3.55 12.66
N VAL A 215 -6.32 4.75 12.23
CA VAL A 215 -6.31 5.16 10.82
C VAL A 215 -4.89 5.13 10.30
N PHE A 216 -4.67 4.41 9.21
CA PHE A 216 -3.39 4.29 8.53
C PHE A 216 -3.46 5.05 7.22
N THR A 217 -2.61 6.04 7.05
CA THR A 217 -2.58 6.86 5.84
C THR A 217 -1.19 6.81 5.20
N PHE A 218 -1.14 6.40 3.95
CA PHE A 218 0.11 6.35 3.19
C PHE A 218 0.30 7.67 2.42
N ASN A 219 1.50 8.26 2.51
CA ASN A 219 1.84 9.54 1.87
C ASN A 219 0.79 10.62 2.14
N GLN A 220 0.46 10.81 3.42
CA GLN A 220 -0.47 11.85 3.84
C GLN A 220 0.08 13.24 3.52
N GLU A 221 -0.75 14.07 2.89
CA GLU A 221 -0.47 15.47 2.64
C GLU A 221 -1.48 16.34 3.41
N GLY A 222 -1.00 17.15 4.32
CA GLY A 222 -1.86 17.94 5.23
C GLY A 222 -2.84 17.08 5.99
N ALA A 223 -4.09 17.51 6.07
CA ALA A 223 -5.19 16.80 6.74
C ALA A 223 -5.86 15.71 5.87
N ASN A 224 -5.33 15.40 4.68
CA ASN A 224 -5.92 14.41 3.78
C ASN A 224 -5.71 12.98 4.31
N LEU A 225 -6.73 12.43 4.97
CA LEU A 225 -6.72 11.08 5.52
C LEU A 225 -6.91 9.98 4.47
N PHE A 226 -7.25 10.32 3.23
CA PHE A 226 -7.25 9.34 2.14
C PHE A 226 -5.85 9.03 1.64
N GLY A 227 -4.88 9.90 1.92
CA GLY A 227 -3.50 9.73 1.50
C GLY A 227 -3.34 9.61 -0.02
N ARG A 228 -2.21 9.11 -0.45
CA ARG A 228 -1.94 8.83 -1.86
C ARG A 228 -1.51 7.39 -2.06
N SER A 229 -2.26 6.67 -2.88
CA SER A 229 -1.93 5.29 -3.24
C SER A 229 -0.55 5.17 -3.90
N MET A 230 0.23 4.16 -3.52
CA MET A 230 1.44 3.75 -4.22
C MET A 230 1.16 3.41 -5.70
N LEU A 231 -0.06 2.96 -6.00
CA LEU A 231 -0.46 2.58 -7.35
C LEU A 231 -0.82 3.78 -8.25
N ARG A 232 -0.96 5.00 -7.67
CA ARG A 232 -1.29 6.19 -8.45
C ARG A 232 -0.29 6.46 -9.59
N PRO A 233 1.02 6.52 -9.36
CA PRO A 233 2.00 6.69 -10.44
C PRO A 233 2.11 5.45 -11.35
N ALA A 234 1.80 4.26 -10.86
CA ALA A 234 1.81 3.03 -11.65
C ALA A 234 0.65 2.94 -12.66
N TYR A 235 -0.45 3.70 -12.46
CA TYR A 235 -1.67 3.58 -13.24
C TYR A 235 -1.45 3.70 -14.74
N MET A 236 -0.72 4.71 -15.21
CA MET A 236 -0.47 4.92 -16.63
C MET A 236 0.26 3.72 -17.26
N HIS A 237 1.27 3.19 -16.57
CA HIS A 237 2.04 2.05 -17.06
C HIS A 237 1.21 0.77 -17.07
N TRP A 238 0.39 0.54 -16.05
CA TRP A 238 -0.55 -0.57 -16.02
C TRP A 238 -1.57 -0.46 -17.17
N TYR A 239 -2.16 0.70 -17.37
CA TYR A 239 -3.17 0.92 -18.41
C TYR A 239 -2.60 0.66 -19.81
N ILE A 240 -1.45 1.25 -20.14
CA ILE A 240 -0.79 1.06 -21.43
C ILE A 240 -0.37 -0.41 -21.62
N LYS A 241 0.24 -1.02 -20.61
CA LYS A 241 0.64 -2.43 -20.63
C LYS A 241 -0.54 -3.36 -20.92
N HIS A 242 -1.69 -3.10 -20.32
CA HIS A 242 -2.91 -3.88 -20.55
C HIS A 242 -3.37 -3.79 -22.02
N GLN A 243 -3.26 -2.63 -22.66
CA GLN A 243 -3.54 -2.50 -24.09
C GLN A 243 -2.49 -3.22 -24.96
N LEU A 244 -1.21 -3.15 -24.57
CA LEU A 244 -0.14 -3.84 -25.29
C LEU A 244 -0.34 -5.36 -25.31
N TYR A 245 -0.75 -5.97 -24.20
CA TYR A 245 -1.08 -7.42 -24.17
C TYR A 245 -2.21 -7.78 -25.14
N ARG A 246 -3.22 -6.91 -25.26
CA ARG A 246 -4.31 -7.15 -26.22
C ARG A 246 -3.83 -7.05 -27.67
N ILE A 247 -2.99 -6.06 -27.95
CA ILE A 247 -2.40 -5.89 -29.29
C ILE A 247 -1.48 -7.06 -29.63
N ASP A 248 -0.68 -7.53 -28.66
CA ASP A 248 0.21 -8.67 -28.83
C ASP A 248 -0.55 -9.96 -29.15
N ALA A 249 -1.64 -10.22 -28.42
CA ALA A 249 -2.51 -11.37 -28.67
C ALA A 249 -3.13 -11.32 -30.08
N ILE A 250 -3.65 -10.16 -30.51
CA ILE A 250 -4.20 -9.96 -31.85
C ILE A 250 -3.11 -10.10 -32.92
N ALA A 251 -1.93 -9.54 -32.67
CA ALA A 251 -0.79 -9.65 -33.58
C ALA A 251 -0.32 -11.11 -33.70
N GLY A 252 -0.26 -11.85 -32.61
CA GLY A 252 0.07 -13.27 -32.57
C GLY A 252 -0.92 -14.12 -33.39
N GLU A 253 -2.22 -13.88 -33.23
CA GLU A 253 -3.26 -14.54 -34.01
C GLU A 253 -3.11 -14.24 -35.51
N ARG A 254 -2.98 -12.96 -35.88
CA ARG A 254 -2.86 -12.56 -37.31
C ARG A 254 -1.56 -13.00 -37.94
N ASN A 255 -0.44 -12.95 -37.24
CA ASN A 255 0.86 -13.35 -37.76
C ASN A 255 1.05 -14.87 -37.79
N GLY A 256 0.48 -15.56 -36.79
CA GLY A 256 0.58 -17.02 -36.66
C GLY A 256 -0.24 -17.75 -37.72
N LEU A 257 -1.41 -17.24 -38.05
CA LEU A 257 -2.33 -17.88 -39.02
C LEU A 257 -2.27 -17.24 -40.39
N GLY A 258 -1.78 -16.00 -40.51
CA GLY A 258 -1.87 -15.18 -41.71
C GLY A 258 -3.29 -14.78 -42.06
N VAL A 259 -3.44 -13.79 -42.91
CA VAL A 259 -4.75 -13.37 -43.45
C VAL A 259 -5.02 -14.25 -44.69
N PRO A 260 -6.05 -15.10 -44.64
CA PRO A 260 -6.39 -15.91 -45.80
C PRO A 260 -6.87 -15.02 -46.95
N THR A 261 -6.25 -15.16 -48.10
CA THR A 261 -6.61 -14.44 -49.29
C THR A 261 -6.83 -15.42 -50.44
N ILE A 262 -7.88 -15.18 -51.20
CA ILE A 262 -8.20 -15.96 -52.41
C ILE A 262 -8.14 -15.00 -53.61
N GLU A 263 -7.23 -15.26 -54.52
CA GLU A 263 -7.16 -14.57 -55.82
C GLU A 263 -7.93 -15.38 -56.85
N GLN A 264 -8.94 -14.75 -57.46
CA GLN A 264 -9.70 -15.39 -58.54
C GLN A 264 -8.92 -15.42 -59.82
N GLY A 265 -9.12 -16.46 -60.61
CA GLY A 265 -8.64 -16.50 -61.99
C GLY A 265 -9.35 -15.48 -62.89
N PRO A 266 -8.82 -15.22 -64.10
CA PRO A 266 -9.29 -14.12 -64.96
C PRO A 266 -10.79 -14.23 -65.40
N ASN A 267 -11.43 -15.39 -65.23
CA ASN A 267 -12.83 -15.65 -65.62
C ASN A 267 -13.78 -15.83 -64.41
N GLY A 268 -13.42 -15.31 -63.25
CA GLY A 268 -14.26 -15.44 -62.03
C GLY A 268 -15.59 -14.70 -62.13
N SER A 269 -16.70 -15.38 -61.83
CA SER A 269 -18.05 -14.84 -61.80
C SER A 269 -18.31 -14.06 -60.49
N LYS A 270 -19.46 -13.41 -60.40
CA LYS A 270 -19.90 -12.75 -59.17
C LYS A 270 -20.20 -13.78 -58.08
N GLU A 271 -20.83 -14.87 -58.43
CA GLU A 271 -21.15 -16.00 -57.56
C GLU A 271 -19.87 -16.64 -56.99
N ASP A 272 -18.81 -16.74 -57.81
CA ASP A 272 -17.51 -17.22 -57.39
C ASP A 272 -16.86 -16.28 -56.33
N ARG A 273 -17.06 -14.97 -56.47
CA ARG A 273 -16.54 -13.98 -55.51
C ARG A 273 -17.25 -14.16 -54.17
N GLU A 274 -18.56 -14.29 -54.17
CA GLU A 274 -19.36 -14.49 -52.94
C GLU A 274 -18.97 -15.80 -52.24
N ALA A 275 -18.71 -16.88 -53.02
CA ALA A 275 -18.23 -18.14 -52.48
C ALA A 275 -16.82 -18.02 -51.89
N ALA A 276 -15.90 -17.27 -52.53
CA ALA A 276 -14.55 -17.04 -52.04
C ALA A 276 -14.57 -16.23 -50.73
N GLU A 277 -15.41 -15.19 -50.65
CA GLU A 277 -15.56 -14.37 -49.46
C GLU A 277 -16.09 -15.21 -48.27
N LYS A 278 -17.07 -16.09 -48.54
CA LYS A 278 -17.59 -17.01 -47.53
C LYS A 278 -16.50 -17.99 -47.05
N TRP A 279 -15.68 -18.54 -47.95
CA TRP A 279 -14.59 -19.43 -47.56
C TRP A 279 -13.51 -18.71 -46.74
N VAL A 280 -13.10 -17.51 -47.15
CA VAL A 280 -12.13 -16.67 -46.41
C VAL A 280 -12.65 -16.40 -45.01
N THR A 281 -13.93 -16.03 -44.87
CA THR A 281 -14.55 -15.76 -43.56
C THR A 281 -14.59 -16.98 -42.66
N GLN A 282 -14.94 -18.18 -43.23
CA GLN A 282 -14.99 -19.41 -42.46
C GLN A 282 -13.58 -19.90 -42.04
N LEU A 283 -12.56 -19.69 -42.88
CA LEU A 283 -11.18 -19.98 -42.52
C LEU A 283 -10.65 -19.04 -41.44
N ALA A 284 -10.99 -17.75 -41.54
CA ALA A 284 -10.64 -16.77 -40.50
C ALA A 284 -11.32 -17.05 -39.16
N ALA A 285 -12.55 -17.61 -39.19
CA ALA A 285 -13.29 -18.02 -37.98
C ALA A 285 -12.88 -19.40 -37.43
N HIS A 286 -11.86 -20.07 -38.02
CA HIS A 286 -11.42 -21.42 -37.63
C HIS A 286 -12.47 -22.52 -37.82
N GLU A 287 -13.53 -22.26 -38.59
CA GLU A 287 -14.59 -23.24 -38.83
C GLU A 287 -14.20 -24.34 -39.86
N LYS A 288 -13.20 -24.06 -40.68
CA LYS A 288 -12.68 -24.99 -41.71
C LYS A 288 -11.16 -25.05 -41.70
N THR A 289 -10.63 -26.25 -41.87
CA THR A 289 -9.19 -26.53 -41.92
C THR A 289 -8.64 -26.70 -43.31
N GLY A 290 -9.48 -26.65 -44.34
CA GLY A 290 -9.06 -26.80 -45.71
C GLY A 290 -10.09 -26.26 -46.70
N VAL A 291 -9.60 -25.87 -47.88
CA VAL A 291 -10.37 -25.34 -49.00
C VAL A 291 -9.93 -26.00 -50.29
N SER A 292 -10.89 -26.42 -51.12
CA SER A 292 -10.62 -26.87 -52.49
C SER A 292 -10.95 -25.74 -53.45
N LEU A 293 -10.01 -25.31 -54.26
CA LEU A 293 -10.15 -24.16 -55.15
C LEU A 293 -10.36 -24.62 -56.60
N PRO A 294 -11.18 -23.88 -57.37
CA PRO A 294 -11.27 -24.06 -58.82
C PRO A 294 -9.94 -23.83 -59.53
N ALA A 295 -9.81 -24.37 -60.74
CA ALA A 295 -8.62 -24.21 -61.55
C ALA A 295 -8.32 -22.72 -61.84
N GLY A 296 -7.08 -22.28 -61.64
CA GLY A 296 -6.64 -20.91 -61.87
C GLY A 296 -6.82 -19.96 -60.65
N TRP A 297 -7.44 -20.42 -59.57
CA TRP A 297 -7.52 -19.67 -58.34
C TRP A 297 -6.28 -19.92 -57.46
N LYS A 298 -5.86 -18.90 -56.71
CA LYS A 298 -4.74 -19.00 -55.77
C LYS A 298 -5.19 -18.69 -54.37
N PHE A 299 -4.87 -19.57 -53.47
CA PHE A 299 -4.99 -19.33 -52.02
C PHE A 299 -3.61 -18.96 -51.48
N SER A 300 -3.56 -17.92 -50.67
CA SER A 300 -2.37 -17.57 -49.92
C SER A 300 -2.74 -17.07 -48.53
N LEU A 301 -1.92 -17.39 -47.56
CA LEU A 301 -1.94 -16.79 -46.24
C LEU A 301 -0.93 -15.64 -46.27
N LYS A 302 -1.45 -14.42 -46.35
CA LYS A 302 -0.61 -13.22 -46.32
C LYS A 302 -0.37 -12.82 -44.88
N GLY A 303 0.88 -12.88 -44.44
CA GLY A 303 1.32 -12.28 -43.18
C GLY A 303 1.44 -10.77 -43.32
N VAL A 304 1.66 -10.09 -42.20
CA VAL A 304 1.98 -8.65 -42.19
C VAL A 304 3.39 -8.51 -42.76
N GLU A 305 3.50 -7.91 -43.94
CA GLU A 305 4.79 -7.55 -44.54
C GLU A 305 5.37 -6.36 -43.80
N GLY A 306 6.59 -6.50 -43.24
CA GLY A 306 7.30 -5.46 -42.51
C GLY A 306 7.86 -5.93 -41.18
N ASN A 307 8.59 -5.03 -40.55
CA ASN A 307 9.19 -5.30 -39.25
C ASN A 307 8.09 -5.20 -38.14
N VAL A 308 7.60 -6.35 -37.68
CA VAL A 308 6.66 -6.38 -36.58
C VAL A 308 7.37 -5.87 -35.32
N ARG A 309 6.87 -4.77 -34.76
CA ARG A 309 7.42 -4.19 -33.52
C ARG A 309 7.40 -5.22 -32.41
N ASP A 310 8.54 -5.44 -31.77
CA ASP A 310 8.64 -6.26 -30.59
C ASP A 310 7.91 -5.57 -29.41
N LEU A 311 6.72 -6.07 -29.09
CA LEU A 311 5.90 -5.56 -27.99
C LEU A 311 6.43 -6.02 -26.63
N TYR A 312 7.19 -7.11 -26.58
CA TYR A 312 7.76 -7.63 -25.35
C TYR A 312 8.63 -6.60 -24.62
N ASN A 313 9.53 -5.93 -25.33
CA ASN A 313 10.37 -4.88 -24.74
C ASN A 313 9.55 -3.70 -24.19
N SER A 314 8.45 -3.35 -24.87
CA SER A 314 7.54 -2.31 -24.40
C SER A 314 6.80 -2.74 -23.11
N ILE A 315 6.33 -3.99 -23.06
CA ILE A 315 5.70 -4.57 -21.86
C ILE A 315 6.69 -4.62 -20.70
N GLN A 316 7.94 -5.05 -20.94
CA GLN A 316 8.98 -5.06 -19.91
C GLN A 316 9.33 -3.66 -19.40
N HIS A 317 9.37 -2.65 -20.27
CA HIS A 317 9.53 -1.26 -19.84
C HIS A 317 8.45 -0.88 -18.82
N HIS A 318 7.18 -1.15 -19.11
CA HIS A 318 6.09 -0.82 -18.19
C HIS A 318 6.15 -1.64 -16.89
N ASN A 319 6.61 -2.89 -16.91
CA ASN A 319 6.86 -3.68 -15.70
C ASN A 319 7.91 -3.01 -14.79
N ILE A 320 9.01 -2.54 -15.38
CA ILE A 320 10.07 -1.83 -14.66
C ILE A 320 9.53 -0.54 -14.05
N GLU A 321 8.77 0.25 -14.80
CA GLU A 321 8.20 1.51 -14.31
C GLU A 321 7.19 1.27 -13.17
N ILE A 322 6.37 0.21 -13.22
CA ILE A 322 5.50 -0.18 -12.13
C ILE A 322 6.32 -0.50 -10.86
N SER A 323 7.41 -1.26 -10.98
CA SER A 323 8.24 -1.58 -9.82
C SER A 323 9.00 -0.37 -9.25
N ARG A 324 9.29 0.65 -10.06
CA ARG A 324 9.88 1.92 -9.60
C ARG A 324 9.01 2.70 -8.63
N THR A 325 7.69 2.56 -8.71
CA THR A 325 6.77 3.27 -7.80
C THR A 325 6.96 2.89 -6.33
N ALA A 326 7.49 1.69 -6.08
CA ALA A 326 7.82 1.19 -4.75
C ALA A 326 9.34 1.14 -4.50
N LEU A 327 10.17 1.77 -5.34
CA LEU A 327 11.64 1.63 -5.33
C LEU A 327 12.11 0.18 -5.49
N ALA A 328 11.23 -0.72 -5.95
CA ALA A 328 11.48 -2.18 -6.06
C ALA A 328 12.05 -2.59 -7.43
N PHE A 329 12.58 -1.65 -8.20
CA PHE A 329 13.08 -1.93 -9.56
C PHE A 329 14.31 -2.84 -9.60
N PHE A 330 15.01 -3.03 -8.47
CA PHE A 330 16.08 -4.01 -8.35
C PHE A 330 15.59 -5.45 -8.58
N MET A 331 14.31 -5.74 -8.38
CA MET A 331 13.73 -7.05 -8.68
C MET A 331 13.79 -7.40 -10.19
N ASN A 332 13.92 -6.39 -11.04
CA ASN A 332 13.98 -6.56 -12.50
C ASN A 332 15.41 -6.51 -13.07
N LEU A 333 16.44 -6.39 -12.23
CA LEU A 333 17.84 -6.25 -12.69
C LEU A 333 18.39 -7.46 -13.46
N GLY A 334 17.76 -8.63 -13.33
CA GLY A 334 18.14 -9.85 -14.05
C GLY A 334 17.49 -10.04 -15.42
N LEU A 335 16.51 -9.21 -15.80
CA LEU A 335 15.70 -9.41 -17.02
C LEU A 335 16.25 -8.71 -18.26
N GLY A 336 17.32 -7.90 -18.14
CA GLY A 336 17.96 -7.22 -19.26
C GLY A 336 19.28 -7.86 -19.64
N ALA A 337 19.44 -8.24 -20.91
CA ALA A 337 20.61 -8.94 -21.47
C ALA A 337 21.96 -8.20 -21.38
N ARG A 338 22.07 -7.11 -20.61
CA ARG A 338 23.29 -6.28 -20.47
C ARG A 338 23.68 -5.91 -19.04
N SER A 339 23.16 -6.56 -18.00
CA SER A 339 23.54 -6.23 -16.63
C SER A 339 24.64 -7.11 -16.04
N GLY A 340 25.69 -7.36 -16.81
CA GLY A 340 26.97 -7.79 -16.23
C GLY A 340 27.64 -6.57 -15.59
N GLY A 341 27.55 -6.41 -14.27
CA GLY A 341 28.51 -5.56 -13.62
C GLY A 341 28.10 -4.53 -12.58
N ASN A 342 26.88 -4.52 -12.02
CA ASN A 342 26.55 -3.53 -11.01
C ASN A 342 25.91 -4.11 -9.72
N ARG A 343 26.65 -5.05 -9.08
CA ARG A 343 26.28 -5.54 -7.74
C ARG A 343 26.17 -4.39 -6.74
N ALA A 344 27.12 -3.45 -6.76
CA ALA A 344 27.09 -2.27 -5.89
C ALA A 344 25.89 -1.35 -6.12
N LEU A 345 25.46 -1.18 -7.39
CA LEU A 345 24.24 -0.41 -7.70
C LEU A 345 23.00 -1.13 -7.18
N GLY A 346 22.92 -2.45 -7.35
CA GLY A 346 21.82 -3.26 -6.83
C GLY A 346 21.72 -3.21 -5.31
N GLU A 347 22.86 -3.25 -4.61
CA GLU A 347 22.92 -3.12 -3.15
C GLU A 347 22.42 -1.73 -2.68
N THR A 348 22.86 -0.65 -3.33
CA THR A 348 22.39 0.72 -3.01
C THR A 348 20.89 0.88 -3.25
N GLN A 349 20.36 0.33 -4.33
CA GLN A 349 18.94 0.39 -4.66
C GLN A 349 18.10 -0.40 -3.66
N SER A 350 18.58 -1.58 -3.27
CA SER A 350 17.98 -2.39 -2.21
C SER A 350 17.92 -1.63 -0.88
N ASP A 351 18.97 -0.88 -0.56
CA ASP A 351 19.04 -0.08 0.66
C ASP A 351 17.94 1.00 0.73
N PHE A 352 17.71 1.73 -0.36
CA PHE A 352 16.63 2.74 -0.43
C PHE A 352 15.24 2.10 -0.33
N PHE A 353 15.06 0.95 -0.95
CA PHE A 353 13.83 0.18 -0.82
C PHE A 353 13.55 -0.20 0.64
N PHE A 354 14.53 -0.79 1.33
CA PHE A 354 14.35 -1.17 2.73
C PHE A 354 14.17 0.04 3.66
N LEU A 355 14.74 1.20 3.34
CA LEU A 355 14.45 2.45 4.06
C LEU A 355 12.97 2.86 3.93
N ALA A 356 12.40 2.78 2.73
CA ALA A 356 11.00 3.10 2.49
C ALA A 356 10.07 2.11 3.19
N VAL A 357 10.40 0.81 3.14
CA VAL A 357 9.64 -0.23 3.83
C VAL A 357 9.72 -0.09 5.34
N GLN A 358 10.92 0.24 5.90
CA GLN A 358 11.08 0.53 7.32
C GLN A 358 10.24 1.73 7.76
N ALA A 359 10.27 2.83 7.00
CA ALA A 359 9.45 4.01 7.31
C ALA A 359 7.95 3.68 7.33
N THR A 360 7.51 2.76 6.47
CA THR A 360 6.13 2.26 6.46
C THR A 360 5.82 1.45 7.72
N ALA A 361 6.70 0.54 8.12
CA ALA A 361 6.56 -0.25 9.35
C ALA A 361 6.54 0.65 10.60
N ASP A 362 7.45 1.63 10.67
CA ASP A 362 7.50 2.60 11.76
C ASP A 362 6.24 3.48 11.82
N HIS A 363 5.65 3.80 10.67
CA HIS A 363 4.36 4.51 10.61
C HIS A 363 3.24 3.67 11.23
N LEU A 364 3.14 2.37 10.89
CA LEU A 364 2.17 1.47 11.51
C LEU A 364 2.38 1.36 13.02
N ALA A 365 3.63 1.21 13.45
CA ALA A 365 3.99 1.12 14.87
C ALA A 365 3.56 2.38 15.65
N ARG A 366 3.88 3.57 15.12
CA ARG A 366 3.49 4.85 15.73
C ARG A 366 1.98 5.02 15.79
N THR A 367 1.27 4.69 14.72
CA THR A 367 -0.19 4.80 14.67
C THR A 367 -0.83 3.92 15.74
N LEU A 368 -0.46 2.65 15.83
CA LEU A 368 -1.02 1.73 16.82
C LEU A 368 -0.61 2.11 18.25
N SER A 369 0.60 2.62 18.46
CA SER A 369 1.03 3.12 19.78
C SER A 369 0.19 4.30 20.23
N ALA A 370 -0.09 5.24 19.33
CA ALA A 370 -0.87 6.44 19.63
C ALA A 370 -2.38 6.20 19.77
N THR A 371 -2.88 5.09 19.26
CA THR A 371 -4.32 4.75 19.26
C THR A 371 -4.60 3.53 20.14
N ALA A 372 -4.60 2.33 19.58
CA ALA A 372 -5.03 1.11 20.26
C ALA A 372 -4.26 0.83 21.55
N ILE A 373 -2.92 0.98 21.54
CA ILE A 373 -2.11 0.69 22.73
C ILE A 373 -2.37 1.73 23.82
N LYS A 374 -2.36 3.01 23.47
CA LYS A 374 -2.63 4.09 24.43
C LYS A 374 -3.99 3.88 25.10
N ARG A 375 -5.05 3.65 24.33
CA ARG A 375 -6.41 3.43 24.85
C ARG A 375 -6.50 2.16 25.70
N LEU A 376 -5.85 1.09 25.28
CA LEU A 376 -5.79 -0.17 26.04
C LEU A 376 -5.18 0.06 27.44
N VAL A 377 -4.13 0.87 27.52
CA VAL A 377 -3.49 1.24 28.79
C VAL A 377 -4.41 2.14 29.62
N ASP A 378 -5.00 3.18 29.02
CA ASP A 378 -5.91 4.11 29.67
C ASP A 378 -7.13 3.41 30.30
N PHE A 379 -7.59 2.29 29.72
CA PHE A 379 -8.69 1.50 30.27
C PHE A 379 -8.30 0.66 31.49
N ASN A 380 -7.02 0.41 31.72
CA ASN A 380 -6.56 -0.53 32.75
C ASN A 380 -5.70 0.09 33.84
N TRP A 381 -5.14 1.28 33.61
CA TRP A 381 -4.27 1.97 34.56
C TRP A 381 -4.57 3.46 34.58
N ASP A 382 -4.72 4.02 35.77
CA ASP A 382 -4.91 5.45 35.98
C ASP A 382 -3.56 6.17 36.12
N GLY A 383 -3.49 7.43 35.66
CA GLY A 383 -2.36 8.30 35.90
C GLY A 383 -1.05 7.94 35.19
N VAL A 384 -1.11 7.18 34.11
CA VAL A 384 0.05 6.81 33.30
C VAL A 384 0.58 8.03 32.55
N ALA A 385 1.81 8.46 32.88
CA ALA A 385 2.45 9.61 32.24
C ALA A 385 3.11 9.24 30.88
N HIS A 386 3.61 8.04 30.76
CA HIS A 386 4.34 7.55 29.58
C HIS A 386 3.84 6.16 29.18
N TYR A 387 3.62 5.97 27.89
CA TYR A 387 3.03 4.75 27.35
C TYR A 387 4.10 3.83 26.73
N PRO A 388 3.89 2.51 26.75
CA PRO A 388 4.73 1.60 26.00
C PRO A 388 4.61 1.85 24.50
N VAL A 389 5.67 1.56 23.76
CA VAL A 389 5.77 1.83 22.33
C VAL A 389 5.92 0.54 21.56
N LEU A 390 5.07 0.35 20.55
CA LEU A 390 5.23 -0.72 19.58
C LEU A 390 6.44 -0.40 18.69
N THR A 391 7.30 -1.39 18.50
CA THR A 391 8.51 -1.27 17.68
C THR A 391 8.60 -2.43 16.71
N VAL A 392 9.35 -2.20 15.64
CA VAL A 392 9.66 -3.20 14.64
C VAL A 392 11.17 -3.30 14.48
N SER A 393 11.67 -4.52 14.32
CA SER A 393 13.10 -4.75 14.08
C SER A 393 13.57 -4.07 12.79
N ASN A 394 14.88 -3.82 12.69
CA ASN A 394 15.47 -3.26 11.48
C ASN A 394 15.28 -4.23 10.29
N LEU A 395 14.53 -3.80 9.29
CA LEU A 395 14.21 -4.56 8.07
C LEU A 395 15.38 -4.62 7.07
N ARG A 396 16.41 -3.81 7.26
CA ARG A 396 17.67 -3.98 6.54
C ARG A 396 18.27 -5.32 6.93
N ALA A 397 18.03 -6.30 6.10
CA ALA A 397 18.78 -7.55 6.16
C ALA A 397 20.26 -7.27 5.84
N ARG A 398 21.01 -6.79 6.83
CA ARG A 398 22.44 -7.13 6.83
C ARG A 398 22.45 -8.65 6.81
N SER A 399 23.05 -9.25 5.77
CA SER A 399 23.24 -10.69 5.81
C SER A 399 23.81 -11.00 7.19
N PHE A 400 23.25 -11.99 7.87
CA PHE A 400 23.71 -12.35 9.23
C PHE A 400 25.24 -12.47 9.28
N GLY A 401 25.87 -12.92 8.18
CA GLY A 401 27.31 -12.89 8.00
C GLY A 401 27.93 -11.49 8.18
N GLN A 402 27.31 -10.43 7.65
CA GLN A 402 27.83 -9.06 7.83
C GLN A 402 27.68 -8.57 9.28
N VAL A 403 26.62 -8.99 9.98
CA VAL A 403 26.47 -8.67 11.41
C VAL A 403 27.52 -9.41 12.23
N LEU A 404 27.74 -10.68 11.98
CA LEU A 404 28.79 -11.49 12.64
C LEU A 404 30.18 -10.93 12.34
N ASP A 405 30.50 -10.60 11.09
CA ASP A 405 31.78 -10.00 10.73
C ASP A 405 32.00 -8.64 11.42
N THR A 406 30.94 -7.84 11.52
CA THR A 406 31.01 -6.56 12.24
C THR A 406 31.22 -6.78 13.75
N LEU A 407 30.46 -7.67 14.35
CA LEU A 407 30.61 -8.04 15.77
C LEU A 407 31.99 -8.64 16.05
N ALA A 408 32.49 -9.52 15.18
CA ALA A 408 33.82 -10.08 15.31
C ALA A 408 34.93 -8.99 15.27
N ARG A 409 34.82 -8.04 14.35
CA ARG A 409 35.76 -6.89 14.26
C ARG A 409 35.64 -5.98 15.48
N LEU A 410 34.42 -5.70 15.98
CA LEU A 410 34.25 -4.87 17.19
C LEU A 410 34.76 -5.59 18.45
N ALA A 411 34.62 -6.89 18.55
CA ALA A 411 35.18 -7.68 19.64
C ALA A 411 36.72 -7.74 19.56
N GLN A 412 37.28 -7.92 18.35
CA GLN A 412 38.73 -7.88 18.11
C GLN A 412 39.35 -6.51 18.40
N SER A 413 38.62 -5.42 18.13
CA SER A 413 39.07 -4.06 18.44
C SER A 413 38.89 -3.66 19.92
N GLY A 414 38.34 -4.52 20.74
CA GLY A 414 38.08 -4.26 22.17
C GLY A 414 36.98 -3.24 22.45
N VAL A 415 36.19 -2.84 21.41
CA VAL A 415 35.10 -1.88 21.55
C VAL A 415 33.87 -2.55 22.19
N VAL A 416 33.68 -3.84 21.96
CA VAL A 416 32.59 -4.65 22.54
C VAL A 416 33.18 -5.87 23.22
N ALA A 417 33.01 -5.97 24.52
CA ALA A 417 33.34 -7.21 25.25
C ALA A 417 32.21 -8.23 25.07
N PRO A 418 32.51 -9.52 24.88
CA PRO A 418 31.49 -10.56 24.87
C PRO A 418 30.73 -10.55 26.20
N PHE A 419 29.41 -10.43 26.15
CA PHE A 419 28.52 -10.51 27.31
C PHE A 419 27.42 -11.56 27.04
N PRO A 420 26.87 -12.21 28.09
CA PRO A 420 25.96 -13.34 27.93
C PRO A 420 24.73 -13.05 27.08
N GLU A 421 24.20 -11.84 27.17
CA GLU A 421 23.00 -11.41 26.44
C GLU A 421 23.25 -11.32 24.92
N LEU A 422 24.48 -11.00 24.51
CA LEU A 422 24.87 -11.01 23.10
C LEU A 422 24.81 -12.43 22.52
N GLY A 423 25.26 -13.42 23.32
CA GLY A 423 25.18 -14.84 22.93
C GLY A 423 23.72 -15.31 22.79
N GLN A 424 22.86 -14.91 23.73
CA GLN A 424 21.41 -15.20 23.66
C GLN A 424 20.74 -14.52 22.45
N TYR A 425 21.11 -13.28 22.17
CA TYR A 425 20.64 -12.56 20.99
C TYR A 425 21.02 -13.28 19.70
N ILE A 426 22.27 -13.67 19.55
CA ILE A 426 22.78 -14.41 18.39
C ILE A 426 22.07 -15.74 18.23
N CYS A 427 21.87 -16.50 19.31
CA CYS A 427 21.15 -17.77 19.27
C CYS A 427 19.70 -17.60 18.85
N ARG A 428 19.03 -16.53 19.31
CA ARG A 428 17.63 -16.22 18.93
C ARG A 428 17.53 -15.87 17.45
N GLU A 429 18.40 -15.03 16.94
CA GLU A 429 18.42 -14.64 15.52
C GLU A 429 18.75 -15.79 14.58
N LEU A 430 19.54 -16.75 15.03
CA LEU A 430 19.90 -17.96 14.27
C LEU A 430 18.92 -19.10 14.41
N GLY A 431 17.93 -19.00 15.31
CA GLY A 431 17.08 -20.13 15.65
C GLY A 431 17.84 -21.29 16.30
N LEU A 432 19.00 -21.02 16.92
CA LEU A 432 19.78 -22.01 17.63
C LEU A 432 19.21 -22.23 19.04
N PRO A 433 19.36 -23.44 19.60
CA PRO A 433 18.99 -23.68 20.98
C PRO A 433 19.79 -22.77 21.92
N GLN A 434 19.10 -22.16 22.88
CA GLN A 434 19.76 -21.28 23.86
C GLN A 434 20.75 -22.09 24.68
N PRO A 435 21.95 -21.58 24.96
CA PRO A 435 22.87 -22.21 25.86
C PRO A 435 22.22 -22.34 27.25
N PRO A 436 22.40 -23.46 27.96
CA PRO A 436 21.86 -23.61 29.29
C PRO A 436 22.37 -22.47 30.18
N GLU A 437 21.47 -21.89 30.98
CA GLU A 437 21.83 -20.81 31.92
C GLU A 437 23.01 -21.33 32.77
N SER A 438 24.12 -20.57 32.66
CA SER A 438 25.28 -20.84 33.52
C SER A 438 24.83 -20.68 34.98
N ARG A 439 24.67 -21.78 35.70
CA ARG A 439 24.47 -21.75 37.14
C ARG A 439 25.55 -20.86 37.74
N SER A 440 25.12 -19.74 38.31
CA SER A 440 25.99 -18.87 39.09
C SER A 440 26.70 -19.76 40.12
N GLN A 441 28.01 -19.89 39.99
CA GLN A 441 28.85 -20.47 41.03
C GLN A 441 28.59 -19.64 42.29
N LYS A 442 27.83 -20.20 43.23
CA LYS A 442 27.88 -19.78 44.62
C LYS A 442 29.33 -20.03 45.07
N SER A 443 30.04 -18.97 45.30
CA SER A 443 31.30 -19.01 46.03
C SER A 443 30.97 -19.60 47.41
N GLU A 444 31.42 -20.85 47.64
CA GLU A 444 31.61 -21.38 48.96
C GLU A 444 32.84 -20.67 49.55
N ASP A 445 32.58 -19.63 50.33
CA ASP A 445 33.53 -19.17 51.32
C ASP A 445 33.31 -20.00 52.62
N ASN A 446 34.29 -20.84 52.89
CA ASN A 446 34.55 -21.41 54.18
C ASN A 446 35.57 -20.57 54.91
#